data_7b80d5a77ad4cbd7b023ca6916edd783
#
_entry.id   7b80d5a77ad4cbd7b023ca6916edd783
#
_cell.length_a   1.000
_cell.length_b   1.000
_cell.length_c   1.000
_cell.angle_alpha   90.00
_cell.angle_beta   90.00
_cell.angle_gamma   90.00
#
_symmetry.space_group_name_H-M   'P 1'
#
loop_
_entity.id
_entity.type
_entity.pdbx_description
1 polymer ?
#
loop_
_entity_poly.entity_id
_entity_poly.type
_entity_poly.pdbx_seq_one_letter_code
_entity_poly.pdbx_strand_id
1 'polypeptide(L)'
;MKTTLPNATPFLLLLAFLLLGMLRPVADEPKNHDFDVVRDEAAVPPYQLPPILVSAEGRAITTAEAWFQVRRPQILALFGNLVYGVVPQPESPVRTTFEVVKTDPAYMGGKATRKDVKIRFENAKGSAEIQILVFTPNGLGKPAPAFLLHSFAGTRDDGHDFSLDRPGFTRNGLPLGEFFQRGFGFVVVPQGELVRHNEVEFQKGVHPLFYRNGQSFPKASEWGVIATVSWSASRAMDYLETDRDIDAKRIVAMGHSKMGKATLWTCTQDPRFAMAILAQSGCGGAALWKRNFGENLEKMVTRFPYWLCRNAAKFARNEEDLPVDQHMLIACLAPRPVYVASGSEDLWADPRGEYLSAFHASEVYRLLGREGLKSEASPPVGEVLASGYVGYHNRAGGHSVEMFDWLRFLEFAEKHLKTP
;
A
#
# COMPACT_ATOMS: atom_id res chain seq x y z
N MET A 1 -25.81 58.84 -61.06
CA MET A 1 -24.53 58.69 -60.27
C MET A 1 -24.68 57.53 -59.30
N LYS A 2 -24.05 56.46 -59.58
CA LYS A 2 -24.05 55.21 -58.76
C LYS A 2 -22.93 55.32 -57.73
N THR A 3 -23.24 55.23 -56.44
CA THR A 3 -22.23 55.06 -55.39
C THR A 3 -22.36 53.69 -54.78
N THR A 4 -21.34 52.91 -54.99
CA THR A 4 -21.15 51.58 -54.51
C THR A 4 -20.68 51.58 -53.03
N LEU A 5 -21.30 50.76 -52.17
CA LEU A 5 -20.84 50.44 -50.82
C LEU A 5 -19.79 49.30 -50.88
N PRO A 6 -18.73 49.34 -50.07
CA PRO A 6 -17.76 48.30 -50.05
C PRO A 6 -18.16 47.12 -49.12
N ASN A 7 -17.81 45.93 -49.59
CA ASN A 7 -17.98 44.65 -48.92
C ASN A 7 -17.27 44.62 -47.55
N ALA A 8 -18.01 44.26 -46.52
CA ALA A 8 -17.46 43.88 -45.23
C ALA A 8 -16.98 42.42 -45.29
N THR A 9 -15.75 42.22 -44.98
CA THR A 9 -14.95 41.01 -45.02
C THR A 9 -15.33 39.99 -43.94
N PRO A 10 -15.11 38.70 -44.19
CA PRO A 10 -15.46 37.63 -43.24
C PRO A 10 -14.33 37.41 -42.22
N PHE A 11 -14.29 38.19 -41.16
CA PHE A 11 -13.33 38.02 -40.04
C PHE A 11 -13.94 37.44 -38.77
N LEU A 12 -15.23 37.13 -38.78
CA LEU A 12 -15.95 36.60 -37.59
C LEU A 12 -16.12 35.08 -37.57
N LEU A 13 -15.71 34.35 -38.61
CA LEU A 13 -15.84 32.89 -38.68
C LEU A 13 -14.59 32.11 -38.25
N LEU A 14 -13.47 32.79 -38.02
CA LEU A 14 -12.21 32.12 -37.63
C LEU A 14 -12.00 32.05 -36.11
N LEU A 15 -12.76 32.83 -35.31
CA LEU A 15 -12.63 32.77 -33.84
C LEU A 15 -13.55 31.71 -33.20
N ALA A 16 -14.54 31.19 -33.91
CA ALA A 16 -15.42 30.13 -33.39
C ALA A 16 -14.82 28.73 -33.47
N PHE A 17 -13.79 28.51 -34.33
CA PHE A 17 -13.13 27.22 -34.48
C PHE A 17 -11.94 27.03 -33.52
N LEU A 18 -11.43 28.05 -32.87
CA LEU A 18 -10.31 27.97 -31.92
C LEU A 18 -10.74 27.73 -30.47
N LEU A 19 -12.03 27.86 -30.16
CA LEU A 19 -12.58 27.59 -28.81
C LEU A 19 -13.23 26.20 -28.67
N LEU A 20 -13.43 25.44 -29.76
CA LEU A 20 -13.94 24.06 -29.72
C LEU A 20 -12.85 22.98 -29.65
N GLY A 21 -11.57 23.36 -29.66
CA GLY A 21 -10.44 22.42 -29.70
C GLY A 21 -9.84 22.07 -28.35
N MET A 22 -10.37 22.54 -27.21
CA MET A 22 -9.78 22.33 -25.88
C MET A 22 -10.66 21.61 -24.86
N LEU A 23 -11.78 21.06 -25.25
CA LEU A 23 -12.44 20.01 -24.47
C LEU A 23 -11.92 18.66 -24.98
N ARG A 24 -10.70 18.28 -24.54
CA ARG A 24 -10.36 16.85 -24.56
C ARG A 24 -11.39 16.17 -23.67
N PRO A 25 -12.14 15.16 -24.20
CA PRO A 25 -12.93 14.33 -23.31
C PRO A 25 -11.96 13.78 -22.26
N VAL A 26 -12.29 13.96 -20.99
CA VAL A 26 -11.74 13.14 -19.92
C VAL A 26 -11.88 11.72 -20.44
N ALA A 27 -10.76 11.02 -20.64
CA ALA A 27 -10.80 9.64 -21.06
C ALA A 27 -11.75 8.95 -20.07
N ASP A 28 -12.86 8.42 -20.59
CA ASP A 28 -13.74 7.56 -19.83
C ASP A 28 -12.84 6.57 -19.09
N GLU A 29 -12.99 6.47 -17.79
CA GLU A 29 -12.43 5.35 -17.04
C GLU A 29 -12.83 4.10 -17.83
N PRO A 30 -11.89 3.16 -18.07
CA PRO A 30 -12.19 2.00 -18.87
C PRO A 30 -13.44 1.37 -18.26
N LYS A 31 -14.54 1.42 -19.00
CA LYS A 31 -15.79 0.78 -18.64
C LYS A 31 -15.42 -0.61 -18.14
N ASN A 32 -15.85 -0.94 -16.94
CA ASN A 32 -15.74 -2.23 -16.31
C ASN A 32 -15.71 -3.33 -17.37
N HIS A 33 -14.52 -3.76 -17.77
CA HIS A 33 -14.40 -4.99 -18.51
C HIS A 33 -14.86 -6.05 -17.54
N ASP A 34 -15.99 -6.63 -17.79
CA ASP A 34 -16.55 -7.76 -17.07
C ASP A 34 -15.55 -8.91 -17.22
N PHE A 35 -14.52 -8.88 -16.37
CA PHE A 35 -13.61 -10.00 -16.28
C PHE A 35 -14.42 -11.18 -15.76
N ASP A 36 -14.37 -12.27 -16.48
CA ASP A 36 -14.90 -13.54 -16.04
C ASP A 36 -14.11 -13.98 -14.79
N VAL A 37 -14.60 -13.60 -13.62
CA VAL A 37 -14.02 -13.91 -12.30
C VAL A 37 -15.10 -14.49 -11.40
N VAL A 38 -14.70 -15.41 -10.55
CA VAL A 38 -15.58 -15.98 -9.53
C VAL A 38 -15.98 -14.90 -8.53
N ARG A 39 -17.29 -14.71 -8.34
CA ARG A 39 -17.90 -13.80 -7.35
C ARG A 39 -18.98 -14.48 -6.51
N ASP A 40 -19.20 -15.76 -6.73
CA ASP A 40 -20.10 -16.61 -5.97
C ASP A 40 -19.28 -17.58 -5.12
N GLU A 41 -19.50 -17.61 -3.83
CA GLU A 41 -18.81 -18.50 -2.89
C GLU A 41 -19.04 -20.00 -3.26
N ALA A 42 -20.20 -20.34 -3.81
CA ALA A 42 -20.49 -21.70 -4.23
C ALA A 42 -19.68 -22.13 -5.47
N ALA A 43 -19.17 -21.18 -6.23
CA ALA A 43 -18.35 -21.43 -7.42
C ALA A 43 -16.83 -21.44 -7.14
N VAL A 44 -16.40 -21.19 -5.89
CA VAL A 44 -14.99 -21.26 -5.50
C VAL A 44 -14.49 -22.69 -5.67
N PRO A 45 -13.43 -22.92 -6.48
CA PRO A 45 -12.90 -24.26 -6.69
C PRO A 45 -12.27 -24.81 -5.40
N PRO A 46 -12.22 -26.13 -5.22
CA PRO A 46 -11.44 -26.71 -4.13
C PRO A 46 -9.97 -26.26 -4.22
N TYR A 47 -9.40 -25.85 -3.10
CA TYR A 47 -8.00 -25.42 -3.02
C TYR A 47 -7.33 -25.97 -1.76
N GLN A 48 -6.00 -26.03 -1.77
CA GLN A 48 -5.20 -26.40 -0.62
C GLN A 48 -4.20 -25.28 -0.31
N LEU A 49 -4.17 -24.87 0.96
CA LEU A 49 -3.20 -23.87 1.39
C LEU A 49 -1.86 -24.55 1.72
N PRO A 50 -0.74 -23.95 1.30
CA PRO A 50 0.56 -24.44 1.73
C PRO A 50 0.71 -24.26 3.25
N PRO A 51 1.24 -25.28 3.96
CA PRO A 51 1.31 -25.24 5.42
C PRO A 51 2.30 -24.18 5.89
N ILE A 52 1.87 -23.32 6.82
CA ILE A 52 2.71 -22.25 7.35
C ILE A 52 3.84 -22.83 8.22
N LEU A 53 3.49 -23.76 9.12
CA LEU A 53 4.37 -24.31 10.15
C LEU A 53 5.10 -25.59 9.71
N VAL A 54 5.44 -25.67 8.41
CA VAL A 54 6.25 -26.74 7.84
C VAL A 54 7.38 -26.10 7.02
N SER A 55 8.63 -26.48 7.27
CA SER A 55 9.79 -25.96 6.54
C SER A 55 9.83 -26.49 5.09
N ALA A 56 10.69 -25.92 4.26
CA ALA A 56 10.91 -26.37 2.88
C ALA A 56 11.40 -27.83 2.81
N GLU A 57 12.03 -28.33 3.87
CA GLU A 57 12.52 -29.71 4.01
C GLU A 57 11.47 -30.65 4.64
N GLY A 58 10.23 -30.19 4.81
CA GLY A 58 9.14 -30.99 5.36
C GLY A 58 9.14 -31.13 6.89
N ARG A 59 9.96 -30.37 7.62
CA ARG A 59 10.04 -30.43 9.09
C ARG A 59 9.02 -29.52 9.74
N ALA A 60 8.36 -30.02 10.80
CA ALA A 60 7.42 -29.22 11.58
C ALA A 60 8.14 -28.05 12.30
N ILE A 61 7.51 -26.88 12.32
CA ILE A 61 7.96 -25.67 13.03
C ILE A 61 7.12 -25.54 14.30
N THR A 62 7.72 -25.88 15.44
CA THR A 62 7.01 -25.94 16.74
C THR A 62 7.54 -24.94 17.77
N THR A 63 8.56 -24.15 17.43
CA THR A 63 9.17 -23.16 18.33
C THR A 63 9.29 -21.80 17.66
N ALA A 64 9.30 -20.73 18.47
CA ALA A 64 9.56 -19.37 18.01
C ALA A 64 10.94 -19.26 17.31
N GLU A 65 11.95 -19.94 17.84
CA GLU A 65 13.28 -19.93 17.25
C GLU A 65 13.28 -20.54 15.84
N ALA A 66 12.68 -21.73 15.64
CA ALA A 66 12.57 -22.37 14.33
C ALA A 66 11.75 -21.51 13.36
N TRP A 67 10.73 -20.81 13.85
CA TRP A 67 9.98 -19.86 13.05
C TRP A 67 10.87 -18.72 12.53
N PHE A 68 11.58 -18.02 13.41
CA PHE A 68 12.37 -16.84 13.03
C PHE A 68 13.65 -17.19 12.26
N GLN A 69 14.29 -18.30 12.60
CA GLN A 69 15.57 -18.65 11.97
C GLN A 69 15.43 -19.49 10.70
N VAL A 70 14.33 -20.24 10.54
CA VAL A 70 14.16 -21.15 9.40
C VAL A 70 12.96 -20.75 8.55
N ARG A 71 11.73 -20.85 9.06
CA ARG A 71 10.54 -20.82 8.20
C ARG A 71 10.22 -19.43 7.68
N ARG A 72 10.23 -18.41 8.53
CA ARG A 72 9.98 -17.02 8.12
C ARG A 72 10.94 -16.54 7.01
N PRO A 73 12.28 -16.75 7.10
CA PRO A 73 13.19 -16.43 6.00
C PRO A 73 12.88 -17.18 4.70
N GLN A 74 12.50 -18.47 4.76
CA GLN A 74 12.10 -19.24 3.58
C GLN A 74 10.87 -18.63 2.89
N ILE A 75 9.84 -18.28 3.66
CA ILE A 75 8.63 -17.64 3.14
C ILE A 75 8.97 -16.30 2.48
N LEU A 76 9.72 -15.44 3.16
CA LEU A 76 10.10 -14.13 2.63
C LEU A 76 10.95 -14.24 1.35
N ALA A 77 11.84 -15.22 1.28
CA ALA A 77 12.63 -15.48 0.07
C ALA A 77 11.75 -15.91 -1.12
N LEU A 78 10.74 -16.75 -0.88
CA LEU A 78 9.80 -17.16 -1.91
C LEU A 78 8.97 -15.97 -2.42
N PHE A 79 8.38 -15.17 -1.53
CA PHE A 79 7.66 -13.96 -1.93
C PHE A 79 8.55 -12.95 -2.64
N GLY A 80 9.79 -12.75 -2.18
CA GLY A 80 10.75 -11.87 -2.82
C GLY A 80 11.11 -12.33 -4.23
N ASN A 81 11.39 -13.61 -4.43
CA ASN A 81 11.84 -14.11 -5.72
C ASN A 81 10.72 -14.34 -6.72
N LEU A 82 9.51 -14.67 -6.26
CA LEU A 82 8.41 -15.13 -7.11
C LEU A 82 7.29 -14.10 -7.27
N VAL A 83 7.16 -13.15 -6.34
CA VAL A 83 5.96 -12.28 -6.28
C VAL A 83 6.32 -10.80 -6.36
N TYR A 84 6.89 -10.22 -5.29
CA TYR A 84 7.10 -8.77 -5.22
C TYR A 84 8.41 -8.32 -5.85
N GLY A 85 9.39 -9.19 -5.90
CA GLY A 85 10.76 -8.92 -6.33
C GLY A 85 11.65 -8.40 -5.19
N VAL A 86 12.94 -8.71 -5.32
CA VAL A 86 13.98 -8.30 -4.38
C VAL A 86 14.58 -6.97 -4.80
N VAL A 87 14.78 -6.06 -3.87
CA VAL A 87 15.54 -4.82 -4.12
C VAL A 87 17.00 -5.20 -4.43
N PRO A 88 17.52 -4.90 -5.62
CA PRO A 88 18.89 -5.29 -5.95
C PRO A 88 19.90 -4.46 -5.17
N GLN A 89 21.10 -5.02 -4.96
CA GLN A 89 22.22 -4.25 -4.42
C GLN A 89 22.75 -3.32 -5.53
N PRO A 90 22.86 -2.01 -5.27
CA PRO A 90 23.39 -1.06 -6.26
C PRO A 90 24.89 -1.24 -6.41
N GLU A 91 25.46 -0.96 -7.61
CA GLU A 91 26.90 -1.00 -7.86
C GLU A 91 27.68 0.07 -7.09
N SER A 92 27.05 1.21 -6.86
CA SER A 92 27.58 2.25 -5.96
C SER A 92 26.53 2.59 -4.89
N PRO A 93 26.95 2.84 -3.65
CA PRO A 93 26.03 3.15 -2.56
C PRO A 93 25.09 4.29 -2.91
N VAL A 94 23.80 4.11 -2.62
CA VAL A 94 22.81 5.17 -2.74
C VAL A 94 22.85 6.02 -1.47
N ARG A 95 23.24 7.27 -1.63
CA ARG A 95 23.20 8.25 -0.56
C ARG A 95 21.77 8.76 -0.42
N THR A 96 21.28 8.78 0.81
CA THR A 96 19.96 9.35 1.15
C THR A 96 20.16 10.61 1.96
N THR A 97 19.46 11.69 1.59
CA THR A 97 19.47 12.96 2.32
C THR A 97 18.04 13.45 2.55
N PHE A 98 17.85 14.18 3.64
CA PHE A 98 16.56 14.70 4.08
C PHE A 98 16.63 16.22 4.16
N GLU A 99 15.57 16.89 3.68
CA GLU A 99 15.42 18.35 3.76
C GLU A 99 13.98 18.68 4.15
N VAL A 100 13.79 19.41 5.23
CA VAL A 100 12.49 19.99 5.58
C VAL A 100 12.31 21.25 4.76
N VAL A 101 11.55 21.17 3.67
CA VAL A 101 11.37 22.29 2.72
C VAL A 101 10.32 23.29 3.16
N LYS A 102 9.39 22.85 4.04
CA LYS A 102 8.35 23.71 4.61
C LYS A 102 7.97 23.24 6.01
N THR A 103 7.69 24.18 6.89
CA THR A 103 7.08 23.92 8.21
C THR A 103 5.94 24.90 8.42
N ASP A 104 4.76 24.37 8.77
CA ASP A 104 3.57 25.14 9.15
C ASP A 104 3.13 24.72 10.57
N PRO A 105 3.47 25.45 11.62
CA PRO A 105 3.07 25.14 12.99
C PRO A 105 1.62 25.50 13.30
N ALA A 106 0.96 26.23 12.42
CA ALA A 106 -0.44 26.65 12.57
C ALA A 106 -1.42 25.78 11.78
N TYR A 107 -1.00 24.60 11.29
CA TYR A 107 -1.84 23.72 10.51
C TYR A 107 -3.14 23.37 11.26
N MET A 108 -4.27 23.40 10.55
CA MET A 108 -5.62 23.21 11.12
C MET A 108 -5.91 24.13 12.31
N GLY A 109 -5.52 25.42 12.22
CA GLY A 109 -5.74 26.41 13.28
C GLY A 109 -4.89 26.16 14.53
N GLY A 110 -3.66 25.66 14.35
CA GLY A 110 -2.71 25.40 15.44
C GLY A 110 -2.90 24.05 16.14
N LYS A 111 -3.75 23.15 15.62
CA LYS A 111 -3.93 21.81 16.18
C LYS A 111 -2.73 20.90 15.91
N ALA A 112 -2.00 21.15 14.83
CA ALA A 112 -0.85 20.37 14.44
C ALA A 112 0.24 21.22 13.78
N THR A 113 1.45 20.67 13.72
CA THR A 113 2.54 21.15 12.86
C THR A 113 2.63 20.23 11.63
N ARG A 114 2.62 20.83 10.43
CA ARG A 114 2.91 20.17 9.17
C ARG A 114 4.35 20.43 8.78
N LYS A 115 5.06 19.37 8.37
CA LYS A 115 6.37 19.44 7.70
C LYS A 115 6.26 18.80 6.33
N ASP A 116 6.73 19.50 5.30
CA ASP A 116 6.94 18.95 3.97
C ASP A 116 8.40 18.55 3.87
N VAL A 117 8.69 17.29 3.66
CA VAL A 117 10.04 16.74 3.72
C VAL A 117 10.41 16.12 2.39
N LYS A 118 11.50 16.62 1.80
CA LYS A 118 12.11 16.05 0.61
C LYS A 118 13.13 14.99 1.02
N ILE A 119 13.02 13.81 0.44
CA ILE A 119 13.97 12.71 0.57
C ILE A 119 14.61 12.52 -0.80
N ARG A 120 15.93 12.75 -0.88
CA ARG A 120 16.70 12.61 -2.11
C ARG A 120 17.61 11.41 -2.03
N PHE A 121 17.63 10.66 -3.11
CA PHE A 121 18.46 9.47 -3.34
C PHE A 121 19.42 9.77 -4.47
N GLU A 122 20.71 9.56 -4.29
CA GLU A 122 21.70 9.82 -5.34
C GLU A 122 22.89 8.84 -5.29
N ASN A 123 23.42 8.54 -6.45
CA ASN A 123 24.71 7.88 -6.62
C ASN A 123 25.34 8.27 -7.98
N ALA A 124 26.40 7.57 -8.38
CA ALA A 124 27.09 7.86 -9.64
C ALA A 124 26.20 7.74 -10.90
N LYS A 125 25.03 7.10 -10.82
CA LYS A 125 24.10 6.89 -11.94
C LYS A 125 23.01 7.95 -12.06
N GLY A 126 22.88 8.82 -11.07
CA GLY A 126 21.87 9.88 -11.05
C GLY A 126 21.22 10.12 -9.70
N SER A 127 20.02 10.69 -9.72
CA SER A 127 19.26 10.96 -8.53
C SER A 127 17.76 10.77 -8.74
N ALA A 128 17.06 10.48 -7.64
CA ALA A 128 15.59 10.46 -7.55
C ALA A 128 15.17 11.11 -6.22
N GLU A 129 13.95 11.59 -6.13
CA GLU A 129 13.44 12.19 -4.89
C GLU A 129 11.96 11.90 -4.69
N ILE A 130 11.53 11.94 -3.43
CA ILE A 130 10.12 11.99 -3.04
C ILE A 130 9.92 13.13 -2.05
N GLN A 131 8.71 13.65 -2.01
CA GLN A 131 8.29 14.55 -0.95
C GLN A 131 7.24 13.85 -0.09
N ILE A 132 7.50 13.74 1.21
CA ILE A 132 6.55 13.22 2.19
C ILE A 132 5.95 14.35 3.00
N LEU A 133 4.77 14.12 3.56
CA LEU A 133 4.11 15.05 4.48
C LEU A 133 4.11 14.44 5.88
N VAL A 134 4.51 15.19 6.86
CA VAL A 134 4.53 14.77 8.26
C VAL A 134 3.70 15.75 9.09
N PHE A 135 2.71 15.22 9.79
CA PHE A 135 1.82 15.98 10.66
C PHE A 135 1.98 15.51 12.09
N THR A 136 2.27 16.41 13.00
CA THR A 136 2.41 16.13 14.42
C THR A 136 1.43 16.98 15.22
N PRO A 137 0.64 16.39 16.14
CA PRO A 137 -0.27 17.16 16.98
C PRO A 137 0.55 18.07 17.92
N ASN A 138 0.11 19.33 18.05
CA ASN A 138 0.75 20.29 18.94
C ASN A 138 0.38 20.02 20.42
N GLY A 139 1.25 20.41 21.34
CA GLY A 139 0.97 20.40 22.76
C GLY A 139 1.07 19.05 23.47
N LEU A 140 1.56 17.98 22.81
CA LEU A 140 1.69 16.66 23.45
C LEU A 140 2.79 16.57 24.51
N GLY A 141 3.83 17.43 24.45
CA GLY A 141 4.97 17.40 25.37
C GLY A 141 5.87 16.14 25.24
N LYS A 142 5.61 15.28 24.28
CA LYS A 142 6.40 14.07 23.95
C LYS A 142 6.25 13.71 22.46
N PRO A 143 7.17 12.93 21.88
CA PRO A 143 7.06 12.47 20.51
C PRO A 143 5.76 11.67 20.28
N ALA A 144 5.09 11.95 19.16
CA ALA A 144 3.81 11.30 18.80
C ALA A 144 4.02 9.95 18.13
N PRO A 145 3.28 8.89 18.50
CA PRO A 145 3.09 7.75 17.61
C PRO A 145 2.41 8.24 16.34
N ALA A 146 2.65 7.59 15.19
CA ALA A 146 2.08 8.08 13.94
C ALA A 146 1.58 6.96 13.03
N PHE A 147 0.60 7.30 12.19
CA PHE A 147 0.22 6.47 11.05
C PHE A 147 1.01 6.91 9.82
N LEU A 148 1.60 5.96 9.12
CA LEU A 148 2.22 6.17 7.82
C LEU A 148 1.31 5.58 6.75
N LEU A 149 0.71 6.46 5.96
CA LEU A 149 -0.17 6.12 4.86
C LEU A 149 0.62 6.05 3.55
N HIS A 150 0.60 4.89 2.90
CA HIS A 150 0.96 4.80 1.49
C HIS A 150 -0.14 5.44 0.64
N SER A 151 0.19 6.45 -0.16
CA SER A 151 -0.77 7.19 -0.96
C SER A 151 -0.54 7.01 -2.47
N PHE A 152 -1.64 6.98 -3.24
CA PHE A 152 -1.59 6.98 -4.70
C PHE A 152 -1.21 8.35 -5.28
N ALA A 153 -1.57 9.42 -4.60
CA ALA A 153 -1.36 10.77 -5.08
C ALA A 153 0.06 11.25 -4.77
N GLY A 154 0.63 12.04 -5.68
CA GLY A 154 1.83 12.83 -5.43
C GLY A 154 1.48 14.12 -4.69
N THR A 155 2.48 14.78 -4.13
CA THR A 155 2.38 16.18 -3.71
C THR A 155 2.44 17.05 -4.96
N ARG A 156 1.58 18.09 -5.06
CA ARG A 156 1.64 19.06 -6.16
C ARG A 156 2.36 20.32 -5.72
N ASP A 157 3.14 20.90 -6.65
CA ASP A 157 3.84 22.19 -6.46
C ASP A 157 2.91 23.40 -6.32
N ASP A 158 1.60 23.25 -6.67
CA ASP A 158 0.60 24.32 -6.62
C ASP A 158 -0.01 24.55 -5.21
N GLY A 159 0.49 23.87 -4.19
CA GLY A 159 0.01 24.00 -2.81
C GLY A 159 -1.31 23.31 -2.51
N HIS A 160 -1.95 22.71 -3.50
CA HIS A 160 -3.12 21.85 -3.29
C HIS A 160 -2.69 20.45 -2.90
N ASP A 161 -3.06 20.03 -1.71
CA ASP A 161 -2.72 18.75 -1.11
C ASP A 161 -3.60 17.64 -1.69
N PHE A 162 -3.18 17.12 -2.82
CA PHE A 162 -3.96 16.15 -3.61
C PHE A 162 -4.26 14.85 -2.87
N SER A 163 -3.44 14.51 -1.88
CA SER A 163 -3.62 13.31 -1.06
C SER A 163 -4.67 13.48 0.04
N LEU A 164 -4.90 14.74 0.47
CA LEU A 164 -5.83 15.05 1.56
C LEU A 164 -7.24 15.39 1.08
N ASP A 165 -7.37 15.94 -0.15
CA ASP A 165 -8.63 16.49 -0.66
C ASP A 165 -9.34 15.61 -1.70
N ARG A 166 -8.75 14.50 -2.17
CA ARG A 166 -9.41 13.66 -3.17
C ARG A 166 -10.40 12.67 -2.56
N PRO A 167 -11.68 12.80 -2.92
CA PRO A 167 -12.65 11.72 -2.75
C PRO A 167 -12.34 10.62 -3.77
N GLY A 168 -11.86 9.52 -3.34
CA GLY A 168 -11.57 8.35 -4.20
C GLY A 168 -10.94 7.25 -3.38
N PHE A 169 -10.34 7.67 -2.30
CA PHE A 169 -9.73 6.82 -1.31
C PHE A 169 -10.51 6.85 0.01
N THR A 170 -10.94 8.03 0.41
CA THR A 170 -11.91 8.23 1.47
C THR A 170 -13.03 9.12 0.94
N ARG A 171 -14.29 8.72 1.03
CA ARG A 171 -15.42 9.55 0.57
C ARG A 171 -15.49 10.92 1.25
N ASN A 172 -14.88 11.06 2.43
CA ASN A 172 -14.93 12.22 3.29
C ASN A 172 -13.56 12.83 3.63
N GLY A 173 -12.51 12.52 2.86
CA GLY A 173 -11.14 12.94 3.16
C GLY A 173 -10.52 12.20 4.35
N LEU A 174 -9.27 12.55 4.70
CA LEU A 174 -8.57 12.00 5.85
C LEU A 174 -9.06 12.68 7.13
N PRO A 175 -9.51 11.95 8.17
CA PRO A 175 -9.99 12.54 9.41
C PRO A 175 -8.83 12.92 10.34
N LEU A 176 -7.91 13.77 9.87
CA LEU A 176 -6.70 14.15 10.61
C LEU A 176 -7.00 14.69 12.00
N GLY A 177 -8.15 15.38 12.17
CA GLY A 177 -8.59 15.89 13.46
C GLY A 177 -8.76 14.79 14.51
N GLU A 178 -9.30 13.62 14.13
CA GLU A 178 -9.46 12.46 15.02
C GLU A 178 -8.09 11.91 15.46
N PHE A 179 -7.12 11.84 14.53
CA PHE A 179 -5.76 11.40 14.84
C PHE A 179 -5.09 12.33 15.84
N PHE A 180 -5.14 13.64 15.59
CA PHE A 180 -4.49 14.63 16.46
C PHE A 180 -5.15 14.69 17.85
N GLN A 181 -6.48 14.61 17.92
CA GLN A 181 -7.20 14.58 19.18
C GLN A 181 -6.83 13.36 20.04
N ARG A 182 -6.53 12.23 19.40
CA ARG A 182 -6.07 11.00 20.06
C ARG A 182 -4.56 10.94 20.26
N GLY A 183 -3.83 12.01 19.90
CA GLY A 183 -2.37 12.13 20.08
C GLY A 183 -1.54 11.32 19.10
N PHE A 184 -2.10 10.97 17.93
CA PHE A 184 -1.36 10.37 16.82
C PHE A 184 -0.95 11.42 15.79
N GLY A 185 0.30 11.37 15.35
CA GLY A 185 0.74 12.01 14.13
C GLY A 185 0.27 11.26 12.87
N PHE A 186 0.47 11.87 11.73
CA PHE A 186 0.13 11.28 10.44
C PHE A 186 1.23 11.57 9.42
N VAL A 187 1.61 10.57 8.65
CA VAL A 187 2.64 10.68 7.61
C VAL A 187 2.06 10.20 6.30
N VAL A 188 2.21 10.98 5.24
CA VAL A 188 1.79 10.60 3.89
C VAL A 188 3.01 10.35 3.04
N VAL A 189 3.13 9.13 2.51
CA VAL A 189 4.19 8.74 1.58
C VAL A 189 3.55 8.50 0.22
N PRO A 190 3.69 9.45 -0.73
CA PRO A 190 3.10 9.32 -2.04
C PRO A 190 3.89 8.33 -2.89
N GLN A 191 3.21 7.57 -3.72
CA GLN A 191 3.84 6.73 -4.74
C GLN A 191 4.60 7.59 -5.76
N GLY A 192 4.00 8.68 -6.17
CA GLY A 192 4.46 9.81 -6.98
C GLY A 192 5.49 9.48 -8.04
N GLU A 193 6.64 10.14 -7.91
CA GLU A 193 7.67 10.19 -8.95
C GLU A 193 8.69 9.05 -8.91
N LEU A 194 8.74 8.27 -7.82
CA LEU A 194 9.69 7.17 -7.68
C LEU A 194 9.35 5.97 -8.55
N VAL A 195 8.06 5.76 -8.80
CA VAL A 195 7.56 4.54 -9.41
C VAL A 195 6.49 4.85 -10.43
N ARG A 196 6.78 4.58 -11.68
CA ARG A 196 5.82 4.72 -12.76
C ARG A 196 5.44 3.36 -13.34
N HIS A 197 4.36 3.33 -14.13
CA HIS A 197 3.63 2.09 -14.44
C HIS A 197 3.94 1.50 -15.82
N ASN A 198 5.00 1.93 -16.51
CA ASN A 198 5.37 1.41 -17.82
C ASN A 198 6.88 1.23 -17.99
N GLU A 199 7.30 0.48 -19.02
CA GLU A 199 8.72 0.17 -19.24
C GLU A 199 9.62 1.41 -19.38
N VAL A 200 9.15 2.43 -20.08
CA VAL A 200 9.90 3.68 -20.27
C VAL A 200 10.10 4.38 -18.92
N GLU A 201 9.14 4.27 -18.04
CA GLU A 201 9.16 4.94 -16.75
C GLU A 201 10.06 4.23 -15.72
N PHE A 202 10.33 2.92 -15.89
CA PHE A 202 11.36 2.23 -15.09
C PHE A 202 12.78 2.70 -15.37
N GLN A 203 12.98 3.49 -16.44
CA GLN A 203 14.24 4.18 -16.73
C GLN A 203 14.32 5.57 -16.06
N LYS A 204 13.27 5.96 -15.33
CA LYS A 204 13.19 7.18 -14.54
C LYS A 204 12.94 6.82 -13.07
N GLY A 205 12.94 7.78 -12.19
CA GLY A 205 12.75 7.54 -10.76
C GLY A 205 13.93 6.80 -10.13
N VAL A 206 13.66 5.89 -9.18
CA VAL A 206 14.69 5.28 -8.34
C VAL A 206 15.40 4.07 -8.97
N HIS A 207 14.74 3.35 -9.89
CA HIS A 207 15.27 2.09 -10.41
C HIS A 207 16.66 2.21 -11.08
N PRO A 208 16.94 3.26 -11.90
CA PRO A 208 18.25 3.43 -12.53
C PRO A 208 19.42 3.47 -11.55
N LEU A 209 19.20 3.93 -10.30
CA LEU A 209 20.23 3.97 -9.28
C LEU A 209 20.73 2.56 -8.88
N PHE A 210 19.90 1.53 -9.12
CA PHE A 210 20.17 0.14 -8.77
C PHE A 210 20.56 -0.74 -9.96
N TYR A 211 20.47 -0.22 -11.19
CA TYR A 211 20.79 -1.00 -12.39
C TYR A 211 22.28 -1.29 -12.48
N ARG A 212 22.63 -2.47 -12.98
CA ARG A 212 24.00 -2.82 -13.39
C ARG A 212 24.31 -2.25 -14.78
N ASN A 213 25.59 -2.22 -15.14
CA ASN A 213 26.01 -1.79 -16.47
C ASN A 213 25.28 -2.57 -17.57
N GLY A 214 24.68 -1.84 -18.52
CA GLY A 214 23.87 -2.42 -19.60
C GLY A 214 22.45 -2.82 -19.20
N GLN A 215 22.04 -2.67 -17.93
CA GLN A 215 20.68 -2.94 -17.49
C GLN A 215 19.81 -1.69 -17.69
N SER A 216 18.63 -1.87 -18.29
CA SER A 216 17.63 -0.81 -18.52
C SER A 216 16.26 -1.12 -17.92
N PHE A 217 16.09 -2.33 -17.32
CA PHE A 217 14.85 -2.80 -16.75
C PHE A 217 15.11 -3.81 -15.64
N PRO A 218 14.26 -3.96 -14.61
CA PRO A 218 14.43 -4.95 -13.54
C PRO A 218 14.51 -6.36 -14.09
N LYS A 219 15.39 -7.21 -13.54
CA LYS A 219 15.42 -8.64 -13.83
C LYS A 219 14.14 -9.33 -13.37
N ALA A 220 13.94 -10.58 -13.76
CA ALA A 220 12.69 -11.29 -13.50
C ALA A 220 12.34 -11.45 -12.01
N SER A 221 13.34 -11.51 -11.14
CA SER A 221 13.19 -11.57 -9.67
C SER A 221 13.48 -10.25 -8.97
N GLU A 222 13.76 -9.17 -9.69
CA GLU A 222 13.95 -7.85 -9.10
C GLU A 222 12.62 -7.11 -8.97
N TRP A 223 12.59 -6.14 -8.11
CA TRP A 223 11.45 -5.41 -7.62
C TRP A 223 10.51 -4.83 -8.69
N GLY A 224 9.21 -5.06 -8.50
CA GLY A 224 8.13 -4.37 -9.19
C GLY A 224 7.69 -3.11 -8.43
N VAL A 225 6.63 -2.48 -8.92
CA VAL A 225 6.07 -1.23 -8.36
C VAL A 225 5.71 -1.38 -6.87
N ILE A 226 5.07 -2.48 -6.46
CA ILE A 226 4.67 -2.70 -5.06
C ILE A 226 5.90 -2.74 -4.15
N ALA A 227 6.95 -3.44 -4.55
CA ALA A 227 8.18 -3.50 -3.76
C ALA A 227 8.93 -2.15 -3.73
N THR A 228 8.83 -1.35 -4.79
CA THR A 228 9.42 0.00 -4.82
C THR A 228 8.66 0.96 -3.88
N VAL A 229 7.33 0.90 -3.84
CA VAL A 229 6.51 1.65 -2.87
C VAL A 229 6.86 1.22 -1.44
N SER A 230 7.02 -0.09 -1.21
CA SER A 230 7.48 -0.61 0.08
C SER A 230 8.86 -0.07 0.48
N TRP A 231 9.81 -0.06 -0.45
CA TRP A 231 11.14 0.51 -0.22
C TRP A 231 11.07 2.00 0.13
N SER A 232 10.23 2.79 -0.55
CA SER A 232 10.09 4.22 -0.28
C SER A 232 9.57 4.51 1.13
N ALA A 233 8.66 3.69 1.65
CA ALA A 233 8.19 3.80 3.03
C ALA A 233 9.29 3.50 4.05
N SER A 234 10.17 2.54 3.78
CA SER A 234 11.36 2.31 4.62
C SER A 234 12.32 3.50 4.59
N ARG A 235 12.42 4.21 3.47
CA ARG A 235 13.20 5.47 3.38
C ARG A 235 12.53 6.61 4.14
N ALA A 236 11.19 6.69 4.11
CA ALA A 236 10.47 7.61 4.98
C ALA A 236 10.70 7.30 6.46
N MET A 237 10.74 6.00 6.84
CA MET A 237 11.07 5.57 8.20
C MET A 237 12.48 6.04 8.63
N ASP A 238 13.47 6.02 7.73
CA ASP A 238 14.81 6.56 8.02
C ASP A 238 14.76 8.03 8.41
N TYR A 239 13.91 8.84 7.77
CA TYR A 239 13.68 10.21 8.17
C TYR A 239 12.99 10.31 9.54
N LEU A 240 11.93 9.51 9.76
CA LEU A 240 11.15 9.55 11.00
C LEU A 240 12.00 9.20 12.23
N GLU A 241 13.04 8.39 12.10
CA GLU A 241 14.01 8.14 13.18
C GLU A 241 14.85 9.38 13.53
N THR A 242 14.92 10.38 12.65
CA THR A 242 15.62 11.66 12.90
C THR A 242 14.68 12.75 13.39
N ASP A 243 13.36 12.61 13.23
CA ASP A 243 12.38 13.64 13.60
C ASP A 243 12.01 13.52 15.09
N ARG A 244 12.37 14.55 15.87
CA ARG A 244 12.17 14.57 17.33
C ARG A 244 10.71 14.66 17.77
N ASP A 245 9.79 15.03 16.86
CA ASP A 245 8.37 15.16 17.16
C ASP A 245 7.62 13.83 16.94
N ILE A 246 8.28 12.83 16.35
CA ILE A 246 7.74 11.51 16.05
C ILE A 246 8.40 10.43 16.91
N ASP A 247 7.58 9.54 17.48
CA ASP A 247 8.07 8.29 18.08
C ASP A 247 8.19 7.20 17.00
N ALA A 248 9.37 7.09 16.42
CA ALA A 248 9.65 6.14 15.34
C ALA A 248 9.50 4.66 15.76
N LYS A 249 9.42 4.35 17.06
CA LYS A 249 9.14 2.99 17.55
C LYS A 249 7.65 2.63 17.52
N ARG A 250 6.77 3.60 17.28
CA ARG A 250 5.33 3.43 17.29
C ARG A 250 4.69 3.93 15.99
N ILE A 251 5.23 3.47 14.85
CA ILE A 251 4.70 3.78 13.52
C ILE A 251 3.79 2.65 13.04
N VAL A 252 2.56 3.01 12.69
CA VAL A 252 1.57 2.14 12.05
C VAL A 252 1.65 2.35 10.55
N ALA A 253 2.06 1.33 9.79
CA ALA A 253 1.94 1.41 8.33
C ALA A 253 0.52 1.06 7.90
N MET A 254 -0.03 1.85 6.98
CA MET A 254 -1.38 1.67 6.47
C MET A 254 -1.44 1.85 4.96
N GLY A 255 -2.31 1.08 4.32
CA GLY A 255 -2.65 1.24 2.91
C GLY A 255 -3.98 0.61 2.55
N HIS A 256 -4.59 1.16 1.50
CA HIS A 256 -5.83 0.67 0.91
C HIS A 256 -5.55 0.12 -0.48
N SER A 257 -6.27 -0.95 -0.88
CA SER A 257 -6.17 -1.50 -2.22
C SER A 257 -4.72 -1.89 -2.58
N LYS A 258 -4.16 -1.46 -3.70
CA LYS A 258 -2.75 -1.65 -4.07
C LYS A 258 -1.80 -1.19 -2.97
N MET A 259 -2.11 -0.10 -2.26
CA MET A 259 -1.27 0.40 -1.18
C MET A 259 -1.34 -0.51 0.06
N GLY A 260 -2.44 -1.24 0.27
CA GLY A 260 -2.51 -2.31 1.27
C GLY A 260 -1.59 -3.48 0.94
N LYS A 261 -1.48 -3.85 -0.34
CA LYS A 261 -0.50 -4.84 -0.81
C LYS A 261 0.94 -4.36 -0.50
N ALA A 262 1.24 -3.09 -0.79
CA ALA A 262 2.54 -2.50 -0.47
C ALA A 262 2.80 -2.42 1.04
N THR A 263 1.79 -2.10 1.84
CA THR A 263 1.90 -2.06 3.31
C THR A 263 2.26 -3.43 3.88
N LEU A 264 1.61 -4.49 3.41
CA LEU A 264 1.93 -5.85 3.84
C LEU A 264 3.39 -6.18 3.53
N TRP A 265 3.84 -5.92 2.30
CA TRP A 265 5.23 -6.16 1.92
C TRP A 265 6.20 -5.26 2.71
N THR A 266 5.88 -3.97 2.91
CA THR A 266 6.68 -3.05 3.74
C THR A 266 6.94 -3.62 5.13
N CYS A 267 5.89 -3.98 5.83
CA CYS A 267 6.01 -4.45 7.21
C CYS A 267 6.71 -5.80 7.35
N THR A 268 6.74 -6.63 6.29
CA THR A 268 7.51 -7.87 6.29
C THR A 268 8.99 -7.65 6.06
N GLN A 269 9.36 -6.60 5.30
CA GLN A 269 10.73 -6.25 4.97
C GLN A 269 11.39 -5.35 6.01
N ASP A 270 10.61 -4.49 6.67
CA ASP A 270 11.11 -3.52 7.65
C ASP A 270 10.45 -3.74 9.02
N PRO A 271 11.20 -4.33 9.99
CA PRO A 271 10.68 -4.62 11.32
C PRO A 271 10.46 -3.38 12.20
N ARG A 272 10.88 -2.19 11.79
CA ARG A 272 10.69 -0.94 12.54
C ARG A 272 9.23 -0.49 12.59
N PHE A 273 8.42 -0.89 11.59
CA PHE A 273 6.98 -0.64 11.65
C PHE A 273 6.34 -1.47 12.75
N ALA A 274 5.70 -0.80 13.70
CA ALA A 274 5.15 -1.45 14.89
C ALA A 274 3.83 -2.21 14.63
N MET A 275 3.09 -1.85 13.58
CA MET A 275 1.78 -2.40 13.22
C MET A 275 1.53 -2.25 11.72
N ALA A 276 0.74 -3.15 11.14
CA ALA A 276 0.25 -3.07 9.78
C ALA A 276 -1.29 -2.98 9.74
N ILE A 277 -1.82 -2.11 8.87
CA ILE A 277 -3.25 -2.02 8.57
C ILE A 277 -3.45 -2.20 7.06
N LEU A 278 -4.20 -3.24 6.71
CA LEU A 278 -4.45 -3.69 5.34
C LEU A 278 -5.94 -3.49 5.03
N ALA A 279 -6.28 -2.41 4.33
CA ALA A 279 -7.66 -2.11 3.99
C ALA A 279 -7.97 -2.54 2.56
N GLN A 280 -8.90 -3.49 2.39
CA GLN A 280 -9.40 -3.97 1.10
C GLN A 280 -8.28 -4.22 0.10
N SER A 281 -7.25 -4.90 0.56
CA SER A 281 -6.00 -5.08 -0.17
C SER A 281 -6.07 -6.19 -1.24
N GLY A 282 -7.03 -7.08 -1.13
CA GLY A 282 -7.36 -8.10 -2.13
C GLY A 282 -6.21 -9.00 -2.53
N CYS A 283 -6.27 -9.51 -3.75
CA CYS A 283 -5.25 -10.36 -4.39
C CYS A 283 -3.86 -9.70 -4.33
N GLY A 284 -2.83 -10.45 -3.91
CA GLY A 284 -1.49 -9.88 -3.66
C GLY A 284 -1.42 -8.92 -2.47
N GLY A 285 -2.47 -8.86 -1.66
CA GLY A 285 -2.57 -8.20 -0.37
C GLY A 285 -2.98 -9.20 0.69
N ALA A 286 -4.15 -9.03 1.31
CA ALA A 286 -4.63 -9.94 2.34
C ALA A 286 -5.43 -11.14 1.80
N ALA A 287 -6.00 -11.08 0.58
CA ALA A 287 -6.83 -12.17 0.06
C ALA A 287 -6.01 -13.38 -0.38
N LEU A 288 -6.52 -14.58 -0.09
CA LEU A 288 -5.93 -15.85 -0.53
C LEU A 288 -5.98 -15.98 -2.06
N TRP A 289 -4.85 -16.25 -2.69
CA TRP A 289 -4.78 -16.42 -4.15
C TRP A 289 -5.41 -17.72 -4.62
N LYS A 290 -5.19 -18.81 -3.88
CA LYS A 290 -5.68 -20.14 -4.27
C LYS A 290 -7.19 -20.27 -4.22
N ARG A 291 -7.92 -19.32 -3.62
CA ARG A 291 -9.38 -19.23 -3.72
C ARG A 291 -9.87 -18.86 -5.11
N ASN A 292 -9.04 -18.15 -5.86
CA ASN A 292 -9.35 -17.64 -7.19
C ASN A 292 -10.72 -16.91 -7.26
N PHE A 293 -10.99 -16.08 -6.24
CA PHE A 293 -12.20 -15.28 -6.10
C PHE A 293 -11.88 -13.81 -6.36
N GLY A 294 -12.73 -13.09 -7.09
CA GLY A 294 -12.52 -11.69 -7.44
C GLY A 294 -11.28 -11.47 -8.31
N GLU A 295 -10.42 -10.51 -7.90
CA GLU A 295 -9.13 -10.31 -8.56
C GLU A 295 -8.24 -11.54 -8.34
N ASN A 296 -7.65 -12.07 -9.41
CA ASN A 296 -6.70 -13.16 -9.35
C ASN A 296 -5.35 -12.74 -9.97
N LEU A 297 -4.35 -13.61 -9.89
CA LEU A 297 -3.01 -13.29 -10.36
C LEU A 297 -2.98 -13.03 -11.87
N GLU A 298 -3.74 -13.78 -12.66
CA GLU A 298 -3.84 -13.55 -14.11
C GLU A 298 -4.31 -12.13 -14.43
N LYS A 299 -5.40 -11.71 -13.79
CA LYS A 299 -5.96 -10.36 -13.99
C LYS A 299 -5.00 -9.28 -13.53
N MET A 300 -4.32 -9.51 -12.40
CA MET A 300 -3.33 -8.58 -11.89
C MET A 300 -2.13 -8.40 -12.83
N VAL A 301 -1.50 -9.48 -13.30
CA VAL A 301 -0.32 -9.37 -14.17
C VAL A 301 -0.67 -8.93 -15.59
N THR A 302 -1.90 -9.17 -16.05
CA THR A 302 -2.37 -8.70 -17.36
C THR A 302 -2.70 -7.20 -17.32
N ARG A 303 -3.45 -6.76 -16.30
CA ARG A 303 -3.88 -5.37 -16.17
C ARG A 303 -2.77 -4.45 -15.66
N PHE A 304 -1.91 -4.99 -14.80
CA PHE A 304 -0.85 -4.25 -14.10
C PHE A 304 0.48 -5.01 -14.17
N PRO A 305 1.07 -5.21 -15.36
CA PRO A 305 2.21 -6.10 -15.59
C PRO A 305 3.47 -5.72 -14.81
N TYR A 306 3.52 -4.52 -14.22
CA TYR A 306 4.68 -4.00 -13.49
C TYR A 306 4.49 -3.95 -11.96
N TRP A 307 3.30 -4.30 -11.45
CA TRP A 307 3.08 -4.25 -9.99
C TRP A 307 3.92 -5.27 -9.25
N LEU A 308 3.99 -6.47 -9.77
CA LEU A 308 4.79 -7.58 -9.24
C LEU A 308 6.10 -7.74 -10.02
N CYS A 309 7.00 -8.57 -9.53
CA CYS A 309 8.15 -8.98 -10.32
C CYS A 309 7.71 -9.89 -11.49
N ARG A 310 8.51 -9.95 -12.55
CA ARG A 310 8.13 -10.72 -13.76
C ARG A 310 7.98 -12.22 -13.54
N ASN A 311 8.60 -12.77 -12.48
CA ASN A 311 8.42 -14.18 -12.14
C ASN A 311 6.98 -14.50 -11.74
N ALA A 312 6.21 -13.56 -11.20
CA ALA A 312 4.82 -13.77 -10.81
C ALA A 312 3.94 -14.20 -12.00
N ALA A 313 4.20 -13.68 -13.20
CA ALA A 313 3.46 -14.03 -14.40
C ALA A 313 3.54 -15.52 -14.78
N LYS A 314 4.51 -16.27 -14.26
CA LYS A 314 4.64 -17.72 -14.49
C LYS A 314 3.53 -18.53 -13.81
N PHE A 315 2.91 -17.97 -12.80
CA PHE A 315 1.84 -18.60 -12.02
C PHE A 315 0.45 -18.08 -12.39
N ALA A 316 0.35 -17.16 -13.35
CA ALA A 316 -0.94 -16.72 -13.89
C ALA A 316 -1.71 -17.92 -14.47
N ARG A 317 -2.96 -18.15 -14.02
CA ARG A 317 -3.82 -19.32 -14.32
C ARG A 317 -3.38 -20.64 -13.65
N ASN A 318 -2.29 -20.64 -12.90
CA ASN A 318 -1.79 -21.82 -12.18
C ASN A 318 -1.38 -21.40 -10.76
N GLU A 319 -2.25 -20.65 -10.08
CA GLU A 319 -2.02 -20.16 -8.72
C GLU A 319 -1.84 -21.33 -7.73
N GLU A 320 -2.35 -22.51 -8.04
CA GLU A 320 -2.12 -23.72 -7.26
C GLU A 320 -0.66 -24.16 -7.20
N ASP A 321 0.13 -23.87 -8.24
CA ASP A 321 1.56 -24.20 -8.30
C ASP A 321 2.43 -23.22 -7.50
N LEU A 322 1.87 -22.08 -7.07
CA LEU A 322 2.60 -21.12 -6.26
C LEU A 322 2.87 -21.71 -4.87
N PRO A 323 4.15 -21.82 -4.42
CA PRO A 323 4.50 -22.47 -3.16
C PRO A 323 4.14 -21.65 -1.91
N VAL A 324 3.51 -20.49 -2.08
CA VAL A 324 3.10 -19.57 -1.02
C VAL A 324 1.68 -19.07 -1.25
N ASP A 325 1.04 -18.58 -0.18
CA ASP A 325 -0.20 -17.81 -0.25
C ASP A 325 -0.23 -16.76 0.86
N GLN A 326 -1.11 -15.78 0.78
CA GLN A 326 -1.07 -14.53 1.54
C GLN A 326 -1.14 -14.72 3.07
N HIS A 327 -1.82 -15.77 3.55
CA HIS A 327 -1.81 -16.13 4.97
C HIS A 327 -0.39 -16.32 5.53
N MET A 328 0.54 -16.85 4.71
CA MET A 328 1.94 -17.02 5.10
C MET A 328 2.65 -15.67 5.22
N LEU A 329 2.32 -14.72 4.33
CA LEU A 329 2.93 -13.39 4.38
C LEU A 329 2.42 -12.58 5.56
N ILE A 330 1.09 -12.62 5.85
CA ILE A 330 0.52 -12.02 7.06
C ILE A 330 1.16 -12.62 8.31
N ALA A 331 1.37 -13.95 8.34
CA ALA A 331 2.04 -14.62 9.46
C ALA A 331 3.47 -14.10 9.70
N CYS A 332 4.17 -13.65 8.65
CA CYS A 332 5.51 -13.06 8.78
C CYS A 332 5.53 -11.73 9.55
N LEU A 333 4.37 -11.11 9.80
CA LEU A 333 4.27 -9.92 10.67
C LEU A 333 4.34 -10.25 12.15
N ALA A 334 3.95 -11.47 12.54
CA ALA A 334 3.95 -11.89 13.94
C ALA A 334 5.32 -11.71 14.62
N PRO A 335 5.36 -11.25 15.89
CA PRO A 335 4.26 -11.04 16.82
C PRO A 335 3.65 -9.63 16.78
N ARG A 336 3.99 -8.77 15.79
CA ARG A 336 3.46 -7.41 15.67
C ARG A 336 1.97 -7.43 15.29
N PRO A 337 1.16 -6.48 15.81
CA PRO A 337 -0.26 -6.42 15.47
C PRO A 337 -0.48 -6.20 13.97
N VAL A 338 -1.50 -6.85 13.43
CA VAL A 338 -2.00 -6.64 12.07
C VAL A 338 -3.51 -6.48 12.10
N TYR A 339 -4.02 -5.54 11.31
CA TYR A 339 -5.45 -5.34 11.13
C TYR A 339 -5.82 -5.49 9.65
N VAL A 340 -6.81 -6.31 9.35
CA VAL A 340 -7.36 -6.48 8.01
C VAL A 340 -8.78 -5.94 7.99
N ALA A 341 -9.10 -5.09 7.01
CA ALA A 341 -10.41 -4.48 6.87
C ALA A 341 -10.96 -4.72 5.48
N SER A 342 -12.21 -5.18 5.40
CA SER A 342 -12.92 -5.52 4.18
C SER A 342 -14.21 -4.72 4.02
N GLY A 343 -14.71 -4.60 2.78
CA GLY A 343 -16.05 -4.11 2.47
C GLY A 343 -16.90 -5.24 1.89
N SER A 344 -18.10 -5.46 2.43
CA SER A 344 -18.93 -6.62 2.08
C SER A 344 -19.39 -6.67 0.62
N GLU A 345 -19.41 -5.52 -0.05
CA GLU A 345 -19.77 -5.39 -1.46
C GLU A 345 -18.55 -5.35 -2.39
N ASP A 346 -17.35 -5.37 -1.82
CA ASP A 346 -16.09 -5.36 -2.57
C ASP A 346 -15.66 -6.80 -2.96
N LEU A 347 -16.49 -7.45 -3.77
CA LEU A 347 -16.25 -8.82 -4.22
C LEU A 347 -14.98 -8.95 -5.08
N TRP A 348 -14.44 -7.83 -5.60
CA TRP A 348 -13.18 -7.82 -6.32
C TRP A 348 -11.98 -8.08 -5.38
N ALA A 349 -12.05 -7.60 -4.13
CA ALA A 349 -11.01 -7.80 -3.12
C ALA A 349 -11.15 -9.11 -2.32
N ASP A 350 -12.20 -9.91 -2.53
CA ASP A 350 -12.46 -11.16 -1.80
C ASP A 350 -12.49 -10.97 -0.26
N PRO A 351 -13.53 -10.36 0.31
CA PRO A 351 -13.61 -10.12 1.76
C PRO A 351 -13.44 -11.38 2.60
N ARG A 352 -13.98 -12.52 2.12
CA ARG A 352 -13.82 -13.81 2.81
C ARG A 352 -12.40 -14.34 2.72
N GLY A 353 -11.74 -14.20 1.56
CA GLY A 353 -10.34 -14.58 1.39
C GLY A 353 -9.40 -13.75 2.22
N GLU A 354 -9.69 -12.45 2.40
CA GLU A 354 -8.95 -11.58 3.33
C GLU A 354 -9.10 -12.05 4.78
N TYR A 355 -10.32 -12.43 5.20
CA TYR A 355 -10.58 -13.00 6.52
C TYR A 355 -9.84 -14.31 6.74
N LEU A 356 -10.01 -15.27 5.84
CA LEU A 356 -9.39 -16.61 5.94
C LEU A 356 -7.86 -16.52 5.99
N SER A 357 -7.28 -15.62 5.23
CA SER A 357 -5.84 -15.37 5.28
C SER A 357 -5.37 -14.90 6.65
N ALA A 358 -6.08 -13.95 7.25
CA ALA A 358 -5.81 -13.48 8.62
C ALA A 358 -6.05 -14.57 9.67
N PHE A 359 -7.08 -15.40 9.49
CA PHE A 359 -7.38 -16.53 10.36
C PHE A 359 -6.24 -17.57 10.33
N HIS A 360 -5.83 -18.03 9.15
CA HIS A 360 -4.73 -19.00 9.03
C HIS A 360 -3.40 -18.44 9.50
N ALA A 361 -3.09 -17.16 9.26
CA ALA A 361 -1.91 -16.51 9.80
C ALA A 361 -1.86 -16.55 11.34
N SER A 362 -3.02 -16.62 12.00
CA SER A 362 -3.13 -16.67 13.46
C SER A 362 -2.48 -17.91 14.10
N GLU A 363 -2.16 -18.96 13.32
CA GLU A 363 -1.39 -20.11 13.81
C GLU A 363 -0.01 -19.67 14.32
N VAL A 364 0.67 -18.79 13.60
CA VAL A 364 1.98 -18.28 14.01
C VAL A 364 1.86 -17.33 15.20
N TYR A 365 0.81 -16.52 15.26
CA TYR A 365 0.56 -15.69 16.44
C TYR A 365 0.42 -16.55 17.70
N ARG A 366 -0.34 -17.65 17.62
CA ARG A 366 -0.46 -18.61 18.73
C ARG A 366 0.86 -19.27 19.09
N LEU A 367 1.65 -19.69 18.08
CA LEU A 367 3.00 -20.24 18.31
C LEU A 367 3.90 -19.26 19.09
N LEU A 368 3.73 -17.95 18.81
CA LEU A 368 4.52 -16.89 19.46
C LEU A 368 3.84 -16.34 20.77
N GLY A 369 2.84 -17.05 21.30
CA GLY A 369 2.15 -16.66 22.55
C GLY A 369 1.27 -15.42 22.39
N ARG A 370 0.76 -15.15 21.18
CA ARG A 370 -0.13 -14.04 20.89
C ARG A 370 -1.52 -14.54 20.49
N GLU A 371 -2.56 -13.83 20.92
CA GLU A 371 -3.94 -14.15 20.54
C GLU A 371 -4.19 -13.68 19.10
N GLY A 372 -4.68 -14.59 18.25
CA GLY A 372 -5.17 -14.31 16.89
C GLY A 372 -6.67 -14.54 16.77
N LEU A 373 -7.16 -14.63 15.53
CA LEU A 373 -8.56 -15.00 15.26
C LEU A 373 -8.82 -16.46 15.64
N LYS A 374 -10.02 -16.73 16.21
CA LYS A 374 -10.35 -18.01 16.83
C LYS A 374 -11.23 -18.92 15.97
N SER A 375 -12.04 -18.35 15.08
CA SER A 375 -13.00 -19.07 14.23
C SER A 375 -12.61 -18.98 12.78
N GLU A 376 -12.84 -20.02 12.01
CA GLU A 376 -12.74 -19.99 10.54
C GLU A 376 -13.99 -19.37 9.90
N ALA A 377 -15.12 -19.41 10.61
CA ALA A 377 -16.34 -18.74 10.15
C ALA A 377 -16.16 -17.23 10.18
N SER A 378 -16.35 -16.59 9.02
CA SER A 378 -16.29 -15.13 8.90
C SER A 378 -17.33 -14.47 9.80
N PRO A 379 -16.99 -13.36 10.46
CA PRO A 379 -17.94 -12.63 11.30
C PRO A 379 -19.06 -12.02 10.44
N PRO A 380 -20.24 -11.76 11.03
CA PRO A 380 -21.27 -10.97 10.40
C PRO A 380 -20.77 -9.58 9.97
N VAL A 381 -21.41 -9.02 8.93
CA VAL A 381 -21.10 -7.65 8.48
C VAL A 381 -21.33 -6.65 9.62
N GLY A 382 -20.33 -5.81 9.87
CA GLY A 382 -20.34 -4.81 10.94
C GLY A 382 -19.73 -5.30 12.27
N GLU A 383 -19.53 -6.61 12.45
CA GLU A 383 -18.82 -7.14 13.62
C GLU A 383 -17.32 -6.84 13.54
N VAL A 384 -16.73 -6.50 14.70
CA VAL A 384 -15.31 -6.16 14.84
C VAL A 384 -14.61 -7.17 15.72
N LEU A 385 -13.64 -7.87 15.15
CA LEU A 385 -12.77 -8.81 15.88
C LEU A 385 -11.42 -8.15 16.13
N ALA A 386 -11.22 -7.53 17.28
CA ALA A 386 -10.00 -6.77 17.61
C ALA A 386 -9.49 -7.05 19.04
N SER A 387 -9.85 -8.20 19.61
CA SER A 387 -9.43 -8.58 20.96
C SER A 387 -7.96 -8.99 21.04
N GLY A 388 -7.43 -9.61 20.01
CA GLY A 388 -6.06 -10.13 19.91
C GLY A 388 -5.09 -9.23 19.14
N TYR A 389 -4.03 -9.85 18.61
CA TYR A 389 -2.99 -9.22 17.79
C TYR A 389 -3.33 -9.26 16.29
N VAL A 390 -4.33 -10.01 15.89
CA VAL A 390 -4.89 -10.03 14.54
C VAL A 390 -6.29 -9.44 14.64
N GLY A 391 -6.46 -8.25 14.08
CA GLY A 391 -7.75 -7.56 14.00
C GLY A 391 -8.41 -7.79 12.65
N TYR A 392 -9.76 -7.82 12.64
CA TYR A 392 -10.55 -7.90 11.42
C TYR A 392 -11.91 -7.23 11.59
N HIS A 393 -12.38 -6.61 10.51
CA HIS A 393 -13.79 -6.32 10.30
C HIS A 393 -14.18 -6.41 8.82
N ASN A 394 -15.45 -6.67 8.58
CA ASN A 394 -16.09 -6.55 7.27
C ASN A 394 -17.26 -5.58 7.41
N ARG A 395 -17.10 -4.32 6.96
CA ARG A 395 -18.19 -3.34 7.01
C ARG A 395 -19.13 -3.45 5.80
N ALA A 396 -20.33 -2.90 5.92
CA ALA A 396 -21.21 -2.70 4.77
C ALA A 396 -20.58 -1.73 3.76
N GLY A 397 -20.79 -2.00 2.46
CA GLY A 397 -20.35 -1.15 1.34
C GLY A 397 -19.15 -1.70 0.56
N GLY A 398 -18.76 -0.93 -0.46
CA GLY A 398 -17.76 -1.33 -1.45
C GLY A 398 -16.34 -0.86 -1.15
N HIS A 399 -15.55 -0.68 -2.23
CA HIS A 399 -14.11 -0.40 -2.22
C HIS A 399 -13.78 1.03 -1.79
N SER A 400 -13.72 1.30 -0.50
CA SER A 400 -13.38 2.61 0.08
C SER A 400 -12.94 2.46 1.54
N VAL A 401 -12.30 3.47 2.11
CA VAL A 401 -12.07 3.59 3.55
C VAL A 401 -13.02 4.65 4.09
N GLU A 402 -13.86 4.26 5.04
CA GLU A 402 -14.90 5.11 5.62
C GLU A 402 -14.52 5.53 7.06
N MET A 403 -15.29 6.44 7.64
CA MET A 403 -15.07 6.86 9.03
C MET A 403 -15.13 5.69 10.02
N PHE A 404 -16.00 4.70 9.75
CA PHE A 404 -16.04 3.47 10.53
C PHE A 404 -14.68 2.77 10.60
N ASP A 405 -14.02 2.61 9.43
CA ASP A 405 -12.70 1.95 9.34
C ASP A 405 -11.64 2.75 10.13
N TRP A 406 -11.60 4.07 9.93
CA TRP A 406 -10.64 4.95 10.61
C TRP A 406 -10.74 4.87 12.12
N LEU A 407 -11.96 4.87 12.67
CA LEU A 407 -12.16 4.74 14.11
C LEU A 407 -11.69 3.38 14.64
N ARG A 408 -11.94 2.29 13.92
CA ARG A 408 -11.46 0.94 14.29
C ARG A 408 -9.94 0.84 14.23
N PHE A 409 -9.32 1.45 13.23
CA PHE A 409 -7.86 1.50 13.11
C PHE A 409 -7.23 2.26 14.28
N LEU A 410 -7.78 3.40 14.63
CA LEU A 410 -7.34 4.20 15.78
C LEU A 410 -7.49 3.44 17.10
N GLU A 411 -8.63 2.82 17.34
CA GLU A 411 -8.88 2.02 18.56
C GLU A 411 -7.90 0.84 18.67
N PHE A 412 -7.63 0.16 17.57
CA PHE A 412 -6.69 -0.94 17.56
C PHE A 412 -5.25 -0.47 17.80
N ALA A 413 -4.87 0.67 17.22
CA ALA A 413 -3.56 1.28 17.45
C ALA A 413 -3.42 1.78 18.89
N GLU A 414 -4.46 2.39 19.47
CA GLU A 414 -4.48 2.79 20.87
C GLU A 414 -4.24 1.60 21.80
N LYS A 415 -4.93 0.49 21.55
CA LYS A 415 -4.80 -0.73 22.36
C LYS A 415 -3.37 -1.28 22.36
N HIS A 416 -2.68 -1.26 21.22
CA HIS A 416 -1.40 -1.94 21.07
C HIS A 416 -0.17 -1.02 21.20
N LEU A 417 -0.34 0.31 20.99
CA LEU A 417 0.77 1.25 20.92
C LEU A 417 0.75 2.33 21.99
N LYS A 418 -0.38 2.59 22.64
CA LYS A 418 -0.35 3.50 23.78
C LYS A 418 0.29 2.78 24.96
N THR A 419 1.34 3.38 25.49
CA THR A 419 1.87 2.99 26.79
C THR A 419 0.83 3.36 27.86
N PRO A 420 0.55 2.48 28.81
CA PRO A 420 -0.34 2.79 29.93
C PRO A 420 0.08 4.08 30.66
#